data_d911c48429874f773ccf78d0c6dc8049
#
_entry.id   d911c48429874f773ccf78d0c6dc8049
#
_cell.length_a   1.000
_cell.length_b   1.000
_cell.length_c   1.000
_cell.angle_alpha   90.00
_cell.angle_beta   90.00
_cell.angle_gamma   90.00
#
_symmetry.space_group_name_H-M   'P 1'
#
loop_
_entity.id
_entity.type
_entity.pdbx_description
1 polymer ?
#
loop_
_entity_poly.entity_id
_entity_poly.type
_entity_poly.pdbx_seq_one_letter_code
_entity_poly.pdbx_strand_id
1 'polypeptide(L)'
;MSTPETTTGTSSDSGAASVPALPDYAPVPRSALGPAPNDQGYYVGRVERNLYWVTDGTYQSAFLTTSDGVVLLDAPPTIGHNIQRAVDEIASANGASNRVTHLVHSHHHADHAGASSLFDKNVTRIGHEETRRLLLRDDDPARPPNEETFGDRRTLEIGGERIDLAYYGPNHSPDNIVIHLPDHDALMLIDIVNPGWAPVYIANLTEDIPGYIEAPANALAYSWKHFIGGHLGRLGTRDDVTLHQQYIADISESSRKAIDGADLTRYFEKYGENVWAAFRGGLDEMVATAAAPVIEKYTGVLAAADVFTESTTFWVMESIRLDLGYGSQVHP
;
A
#
# COMPACT_ATOMS: atom_id res chain seq x y z
N MET A 1 62.82 4.46 -51.84
CA MET A 1 61.49 4.11 -52.34
C MET A 1 60.83 3.23 -51.25
N SER A 2 60.10 3.80 -50.40
CA SER A 2 59.41 3.10 -49.30
C SER A 2 57.90 3.25 -49.50
N THR A 3 57.21 2.13 -49.62
CA THR A 3 55.76 2.04 -49.75
C THR A 3 55.10 2.19 -48.36
N PRO A 4 53.99 2.89 -48.25
CA PRO A 4 53.25 2.97 -46.98
C PRO A 4 52.34 1.74 -46.79
N GLU A 5 52.37 1.17 -45.60
CA GLU A 5 51.44 0.16 -45.13
C GLU A 5 50.05 0.78 -44.84
N THR A 6 49.04 0.14 -45.39
CA THR A 6 47.62 0.48 -45.15
C THR A 6 47.14 -0.26 -43.91
N THR A 7 46.92 0.43 -42.81
CA THR A 7 46.26 -0.11 -41.64
C THR A 7 44.74 -0.14 -41.87
N THR A 8 44.19 -1.34 -41.96
CA THR A 8 42.73 -1.59 -41.94
C THR A 8 42.22 -1.42 -40.51
N GLY A 9 41.46 -0.36 -40.26
CA GLY A 9 40.77 -0.16 -39.03
C GLY A 9 39.58 -1.14 -38.90
N THR A 10 39.61 -1.98 -37.89
CA THR A 10 38.44 -2.78 -37.46
C THR A 10 37.46 -1.87 -36.77
N SER A 11 36.31 -1.61 -37.42
CA SER A 11 35.14 -1.00 -36.78
C SER A 11 34.61 -1.96 -35.72
N SER A 12 34.76 -1.61 -34.45
CA SER A 12 34.04 -2.25 -33.37
C SER A 12 32.56 -1.86 -33.48
N ASP A 13 31.76 -2.77 -34.00
CA ASP A 13 30.31 -2.69 -33.93
C ASP A 13 29.92 -2.84 -32.45
N SER A 14 29.67 -1.72 -31.79
CA SER A 14 29.07 -1.69 -30.44
C SER A 14 27.60 -2.05 -30.59
N GLY A 15 27.34 -3.37 -30.52
CA GLY A 15 25.95 -3.87 -30.48
C GLY A 15 25.19 -3.18 -29.36
N ALA A 16 24.36 -2.20 -29.71
CA ALA A 16 23.42 -1.65 -28.77
C ALA A 16 22.52 -2.81 -28.26
N ALA A 17 22.58 -3.08 -26.96
CA ALA A 17 21.71 -4.06 -26.35
C ALA A 17 20.27 -3.71 -26.74
N SER A 18 19.58 -4.64 -27.39
CA SER A 18 18.18 -4.43 -27.77
C SER A 18 17.36 -4.22 -26.49
N VAL A 19 16.65 -3.10 -26.40
CA VAL A 19 15.69 -2.87 -25.30
C VAL A 19 14.66 -4.00 -25.36
N PRO A 20 14.43 -4.75 -24.27
CA PRO A 20 13.41 -5.80 -24.25
C PRO A 20 12.03 -5.24 -24.63
N ALA A 21 11.24 -6.03 -25.34
CA ALA A 21 9.84 -5.67 -25.61
C ALA A 21 9.11 -5.50 -24.28
N LEU A 22 8.25 -4.48 -24.18
CA LEU A 22 7.40 -4.29 -23.01
C LEU A 22 6.38 -5.44 -22.93
N PRO A 23 6.12 -5.99 -21.73
CA PRO A 23 5.12 -7.02 -21.56
C PRO A 23 3.70 -6.46 -21.79
N ASP A 24 2.81 -7.30 -22.28
CA ASP A 24 1.39 -6.98 -22.36
C ASP A 24 0.70 -7.43 -21.06
N TYR A 25 -0.12 -6.54 -20.49
CA TYR A 25 -0.92 -6.80 -19.30
C TYR A 25 -2.42 -6.65 -19.59
N ALA A 26 -3.24 -7.27 -18.75
CA ALA A 26 -4.67 -7.16 -18.86
C ALA A 26 -5.17 -5.71 -18.63
N PRO A 27 -6.23 -5.28 -19.32
CA PRO A 27 -6.78 -3.94 -19.14
C PRO A 27 -7.37 -3.77 -17.73
N VAL A 28 -7.28 -2.55 -17.19
CA VAL A 28 -7.85 -2.21 -15.88
C VAL A 28 -9.38 -2.38 -15.90
N PRO A 29 -9.97 -3.19 -15.01
CA PRO A 29 -11.42 -3.32 -14.91
C PRO A 29 -12.07 -1.97 -14.53
N ARG A 30 -13.23 -1.68 -15.11
CA ARG A 30 -13.96 -0.44 -14.78
C ARG A 30 -14.31 -0.31 -13.31
N SER A 31 -14.54 -1.42 -12.62
CA SER A 31 -14.81 -1.49 -11.18
C SER A 31 -13.64 -1.01 -10.31
N ALA A 32 -12.42 -0.98 -10.85
CA ALA A 32 -11.23 -0.50 -10.14
C ALA A 32 -11.00 1.02 -10.30
N LEU A 33 -11.70 1.65 -11.26
CA LEU A 33 -11.52 3.07 -11.56
C LEU A 33 -12.35 3.95 -10.63
N GLY A 34 -11.79 5.09 -10.23
CA GLY A 34 -12.45 6.14 -9.47
C GLY A 34 -12.89 7.33 -10.34
N PRO A 35 -13.36 8.41 -9.70
CA PRO A 35 -13.68 9.64 -10.39
C PRO A 35 -12.43 10.28 -10.99
N ALA A 36 -12.59 10.93 -12.14
CA ALA A 36 -11.50 11.67 -12.76
C ALA A 36 -11.17 12.93 -11.94
N PRO A 37 -9.89 13.26 -11.74
CA PRO A 37 -9.49 14.56 -11.21
C PRO A 37 -9.98 15.73 -12.09
N ASN A 38 -10.19 16.88 -11.45
CA ASN A 38 -10.52 18.13 -12.14
C ASN A 38 -9.28 18.73 -12.86
N ASP A 39 -9.45 19.88 -13.50
CA ASP A 39 -8.37 20.57 -14.22
C ASP A 39 -7.19 21.02 -13.31
N GLN A 40 -7.38 21.00 -11.99
CA GLN A 40 -6.34 21.30 -11.00
C GLN A 40 -5.62 20.05 -10.51
N GLY A 41 -5.99 18.88 -11.02
CA GLY A 41 -5.35 17.60 -10.70
C GLY A 41 -5.84 16.93 -9.43
N TYR A 42 -7.03 17.24 -8.94
CA TYR A 42 -7.63 16.53 -7.81
C TYR A 42 -9.14 16.33 -7.97
N TYR A 43 -9.67 15.35 -7.25
CA TYR A 43 -11.08 15.18 -7.00
C TYR A 43 -11.36 15.29 -5.51
N VAL A 44 -12.43 16.00 -5.13
CA VAL A 44 -12.94 15.98 -3.75
C VAL A 44 -14.39 15.53 -3.75
N GLY A 45 -14.74 14.59 -2.88
CA GLY A 45 -16.09 14.06 -2.77
C GLY A 45 -16.51 13.78 -1.35
N ARG A 46 -17.82 13.79 -1.12
CA ARG A 46 -18.37 13.43 0.19
C ARG A 46 -18.32 11.92 0.38
N VAL A 47 -17.83 11.47 1.53
CA VAL A 47 -17.94 10.08 2.00
C VAL A 47 -19.29 9.89 2.67
N GLU A 48 -19.51 10.56 3.81
CA GLU A 48 -20.75 10.56 4.57
C GLU A 48 -20.82 11.82 5.44
N ARG A 49 -21.99 12.46 5.60
CA ARG A 49 -22.20 13.66 6.42
C ARG A 49 -21.17 14.77 6.10
N ASN A 50 -20.29 15.11 7.04
CA ASN A 50 -19.22 16.11 6.93
C ASN A 50 -17.83 15.49 6.80
N LEU A 51 -17.74 14.19 6.46
CA LEU A 51 -16.52 13.50 6.05
C LEU A 51 -16.38 13.58 4.53
N TYR A 52 -15.22 14.00 4.07
CA TYR A 52 -14.84 14.12 2.66
C TYR A 52 -13.53 13.39 2.41
N TRP A 53 -13.30 12.98 1.17
CA TRP A 53 -12.04 12.44 0.71
C TRP A 53 -11.53 13.23 -0.48
N VAL A 54 -10.23 13.27 -0.65
CA VAL A 54 -9.56 13.94 -1.77
C VAL A 54 -8.54 12.97 -2.37
N THR A 55 -8.44 13.00 -3.70
CA THR A 55 -7.50 12.15 -4.44
C THR A 55 -6.98 12.87 -5.67
N ASP A 56 -5.74 12.55 -6.07
CA ASP A 56 -5.14 12.89 -7.36
C ASP A 56 -5.29 11.75 -8.40
N GLY A 57 -6.00 10.68 -8.02
CA GLY A 57 -6.16 9.46 -8.82
C GLY A 57 -5.15 8.37 -8.48
N THR A 58 -4.12 8.68 -7.69
CA THR A 58 -3.07 7.74 -7.24
C THR A 58 -3.06 7.61 -5.72
N TYR A 59 -3.16 8.73 -5.00
CA TYR A 59 -3.20 8.77 -3.54
C TYR A 59 -4.53 9.29 -3.03
N GLN A 60 -4.84 8.96 -1.77
CA GLN A 60 -6.06 9.38 -1.10
C GLN A 60 -5.74 9.98 0.27
N SER A 61 -6.48 11.03 0.64
CA SER A 61 -6.56 11.58 1.98
C SER A 61 -8.02 11.84 2.31
N ALA A 62 -8.36 11.99 3.57
CA ALA A 62 -9.71 12.36 3.98
C ALA A 62 -9.69 13.48 5.01
N PHE A 63 -10.81 14.18 5.14
CA PHE A 63 -10.94 15.23 6.15
C PHE A 63 -12.37 15.38 6.64
N LEU A 64 -12.49 15.77 7.92
CA LEU A 64 -13.73 16.13 8.59
C LEU A 64 -13.82 17.65 8.76
N THR A 65 -14.92 18.25 8.35
CA THR A 65 -15.22 19.64 8.74
C THR A 65 -15.99 19.64 10.05
N THR A 66 -15.42 20.19 11.13
CA THR A 66 -16.00 20.19 12.47
C THR A 66 -16.27 21.60 12.98
N SER A 67 -16.90 21.76 14.15
CA SER A 67 -17.10 23.07 14.77
C SER A 67 -15.77 23.77 15.17
N ASP A 68 -14.71 22.98 15.41
CA ASP A 68 -13.42 23.49 15.89
C ASP A 68 -12.42 23.71 14.74
N GLY A 69 -12.81 23.39 13.52
CA GLY A 69 -12.01 23.44 12.30
C GLY A 69 -11.99 22.11 11.57
N VAL A 70 -10.91 21.82 10.85
CA VAL A 70 -10.77 20.62 10.04
C VAL A 70 -9.84 19.62 10.70
N VAL A 71 -10.26 18.36 10.75
CA VAL A 71 -9.40 17.21 11.07
C VAL A 71 -9.01 16.54 9.76
N LEU A 72 -7.72 16.54 9.46
CA LEU A 72 -7.14 15.91 8.28
C LEU A 72 -6.64 14.51 8.62
N LEU A 73 -6.85 13.54 7.74
CA LEU A 73 -6.38 12.16 7.83
C LEU A 73 -5.38 11.90 6.71
N ASP A 74 -4.11 11.85 7.04
CA ASP A 74 -2.95 11.82 6.16
C ASP A 74 -2.78 13.05 5.25
N ALA A 75 -1.54 13.26 4.79
CA ALA A 75 -1.16 14.35 3.91
C ALA A 75 -0.20 13.87 2.80
N PRO A 76 -0.69 13.15 1.78
CA PRO A 76 0.11 12.71 0.64
C PRO A 76 0.75 13.86 -0.11
N PRO A 77 2.08 13.82 -0.41
CA PRO A 77 2.79 14.92 -1.04
C PRO A 77 2.39 15.16 -2.51
N THR A 78 1.90 14.14 -3.21
CA THR A 78 1.44 14.28 -4.59
C THR A 78 0.15 15.07 -4.68
N ILE A 79 -0.76 14.93 -3.71
CA ILE A 79 -1.95 15.79 -3.57
C ILE A 79 -1.48 17.17 -3.07
N GLY A 80 -0.57 17.22 -2.07
CA GLY A 80 0.10 18.41 -1.63
C GLY A 80 -0.84 19.59 -1.32
N HIS A 81 -0.60 20.74 -1.92
CA HIS A 81 -1.44 21.93 -1.74
C HIS A 81 -2.91 21.76 -2.18
N ASN A 82 -3.21 20.76 -2.99
CA ASN A 82 -4.59 20.48 -3.39
C ASN A 82 -5.45 19.98 -2.22
N ILE A 83 -4.83 19.44 -1.15
CA ILE A 83 -5.56 19.11 0.08
C ILE A 83 -6.21 20.36 0.65
N GLN A 84 -5.44 21.45 0.83
CA GLN A 84 -5.99 22.71 1.36
C GLN A 84 -7.00 23.32 0.40
N ARG A 85 -6.80 23.23 -0.92
CA ARG A 85 -7.78 23.70 -1.90
C ARG A 85 -9.11 22.97 -1.80
N ALA A 86 -9.07 21.64 -1.64
CA ALA A 86 -10.26 20.81 -1.43
C ALA A 86 -10.97 21.18 -0.11
N VAL A 87 -10.21 21.41 0.96
CA VAL A 87 -10.74 21.88 2.25
C VAL A 87 -11.40 23.26 2.09
N ASP A 88 -10.77 24.21 1.39
CA ASP A 88 -11.29 25.56 1.16
C ASP A 88 -12.61 25.53 0.37
N GLU A 89 -12.67 24.71 -0.67
CA GLU A 89 -13.87 24.52 -1.49
C GLU A 89 -15.05 24.01 -0.64
N ILE A 90 -14.83 22.95 0.13
CA ILE A 90 -15.87 22.31 0.94
C ILE A 90 -16.27 23.19 2.13
N ALA A 91 -15.32 23.77 2.85
CA ALA A 91 -15.59 24.63 3.99
C ALA A 91 -16.37 25.87 3.58
N SER A 92 -15.99 26.51 2.46
CA SER A 92 -16.71 27.65 1.90
C SER A 92 -18.17 27.31 1.54
N ALA A 93 -18.38 26.16 0.88
CA ALA A 93 -19.71 25.70 0.50
C ALA A 93 -20.61 25.39 1.71
N ASN A 94 -20.01 24.95 2.82
CA ASN A 94 -20.74 24.56 4.04
C ASN A 94 -20.81 25.69 5.10
N GLY A 95 -20.16 26.84 4.88
CA GLY A 95 -20.06 27.91 5.88
C GLY A 95 -19.25 27.50 7.12
N ALA A 96 -18.32 26.55 6.96
CA ALA A 96 -17.47 26.03 8.03
C ALA A 96 -16.07 26.67 8.00
N SER A 97 -15.30 26.48 9.08
CA SER A 97 -13.89 26.88 9.10
C SER A 97 -13.08 26.00 8.14
N ASN A 98 -12.18 26.62 7.35
CA ASN A 98 -11.23 25.93 6.48
C ASN A 98 -9.85 25.71 7.16
N ARG A 99 -9.72 26.07 8.43
CA ARG A 99 -8.47 25.92 9.16
C ARG A 99 -8.30 24.45 9.58
N VAL A 100 -7.23 23.81 9.12
CA VAL A 100 -6.83 22.50 9.63
C VAL A 100 -6.29 22.69 11.04
N THR A 101 -6.88 22.02 12.01
CA THR A 101 -6.53 22.09 13.44
C THR A 101 -5.85 20.81 13.92
N HIS A 102 -6.19 19.67 13.32
CA HIS A 102 -5.62 18.38 13.66
C HIS A 102 -5.25 17.62 12.39
N LEU A 103 -4.17 16.86 12.46
CA LEU A 103 -3.72 15.92 11.42
C LEU A 103 -3.45 14.57 12.07
N VAL A 104 -4.15 13.53 11.64
CA VAL A 104 -3.93 12.16 12.09
C VAL A 104 -3.10 11.45 11.04
N HIS A 105 -1.94 10.91 11.41
CA HIS A 105 -1.14 10.05 10.54
C HIS A 105 -1.57 8.59 10.68
N SER A 106 -1.85 7.92 9.56
CA SER A 106 -2.08 6.48 9.52
C SER A 106 -0.80 5.71 9.85
N HIS A 107 0.35 6.17 9.31
CA HIS A 107 1.68 5.64 9.53
C HIS A 107 2.75 6.67 9.06
N HIS A 108 4.05 6.32 9.15
CA HIS A 108 5.15 7.25 8.93
C HIS A 108 5.59 7.43 7.48
N HIS A 109 5.14 6.61 6.52
CA HIS A 109 5.68 6.64 5.16
C HIS A 109 5.50 8.00 4.49
N ALA A 110 6.50 8.36 3.66
CA ALA A 110 6.59 9.69 3.08
C ALA A 110 5.47 9.98 2.07
N ASP A 111 4.95 8.98 1.42
CA ASP A 111 3.87 9.09 0.45
C ASP A 111 2.50 9.35 1.10
N HIS A 112 2.36 9.13 2.41
CA HIS A 112 1.15 9.47 3.19
C HIS A 112 1.34 10.64 4.16
N ALA A 113 2.55 10.89 4.65
CA ALA A 113 2.83 11.95 5.61
C ALA A 113 3.63 13.14 5.01
N GLY A 114 4.11 13.04 3.76
CA GLY A 114 5.11 13.94 3.19
C GLY A 114 4.67 15.38 2.93
N ALA A 115 3.37 15.69 3.02
CA ALA A 115 2.87 17.06 2.95
C ALA A 115 2.47 17.63 4.32
N SER A 116 2.78 16.97 5.43
CA SER A 116 2.36 17.40 6.78
C SER A 116 2.90 18.78 7.16
N SER A 117 4.06 19.17 6.66
CA SER A 117 4.66 20.49 6.90
C SER A 117 3.96 21.65 6.17
N LEU A 118 3.07 21.35 5.20
CA LEU A 118 2.30 22.40 4.51
C LEU A 118 1.22 23.00 5.40
N PHE A 119 0.86 22.31 6.49
CA PHE A 119 -0.15 22.79 7.44
C PHE A 119 0.51 23.58 8.59
N ASP A 120 -0.26 24.52 9.15
CA ASP A 120 0.19 25.46 10.17
C ASP A 120 0.99 24.77 11.30
N LYS A 121 1.93 25.51 11.89
CA LYS A 121 2.68 25.08 13.07
C LYS A 121 1.81 24.81 14.30
N ASN A 122 0.59 25.34 14.32
CA ASN A 122 -0.38 25.13 15.41
C ASN A 122 -1.31 23.94 15.14
N VAL A 123 -1.10 23.15 14.08
CA VAL A 123 -1.81 21.89 13.85
C VAL A 123 -1.29 20.86 14.85
N THR A 124 -2.20 20.22 15.57
CA THR A 124 -1.85 19.10 16.44
C THR A 124 -1.76 17.82 15.59
N ARG A 125 -0.55 17.25 15.46
CA ARG A 125 -0.33 15.98 14.77
C ARG A 125 -0.46 14.84 15.74
N ILE A 126 -1.28 13.85 15.36
CA ILE A 126 -1.63 12.70 16.18
C ILE A 126 -1.26 11.43 15.43
N GLY A 127 -0.64 10.46 16.11
CA GLY A 127 -0.29 9.17 15.52
C GLY A 127 0.10 8.15 16.57
N HIS A 128 0.44 6.95 16.14
CA HIS A 128 0.97 5.93 17.03
C HIS A 128 2.35 6.33 17.61
N GLU A 129 2.74 5.79 18.76
CA GLU A 129 4.06 6.03 19.36
C GLU A 129 5.20 5.63 18.42
N GLU A 130 5.04 4.53 17.69
CA GLU A 130 6.00 4.10 16.68
C GLU A 130 6.07 5.07 15.49
N THR A 131 4.95 5.67 15.06
CA THR A 131 4.94 6.70 14.02
C THR A 131 5.84 7.87 14.44
N ARG A 132 5.67 8.36 15.66
CA ARG A 132 6.53 9.42 16.19
C ARG A 132 8.00 9.01 16.22
N ARG A 133 8.30 7.81 16.71
CA ARG A 133 9.68 7.28 16.78
C ARG A 133 10.34 7.24 15.41
N LEU A 134 9.60 6.76 14.39
CA LEU A 134 10.09 6.64 13.02
C LEU A 134 10.27 8.01 12.36
N LEU A 135 9.33 8.94 12.52
CA LEU A 135 9.46 10.31 12.02
C LEU A 135 10.65 11.04 12.64
N LEU A 136 10.92 10.83 13.94
CA LEU A 136 12.12 11.37 14.59
C LEU A 136 13.43 10.73 14.09
N ARG A 137 13.42 9.43 13.78
CA ARG A 137 14.56 8.73 13.16
C ARG A 137 14.89 9.31 11.80
N ASP A 138 13.86 9.55 10.99
CA ASP A 138 14.01 9.97 9.60
C ASP A 138 14.39 11.44 9.47
N ASP A 139 14.09 12.26 10.48
CA ASP A 139 14.42 13.70 10.59
C ASP A 139 14.09 14.49 9.32
N ASP A 140 12.94 14.18 8.70
CA ASP A 140 12.48 14.79 7.46
C ASP A 140 11.64 16.04 7.78
N PRO A 141 12.07 17.26 7.41
CA PRO A 141 11.31 18.48 7.69
C PRO A 141 9.93 18.53 7.01
N ALA A 142 9.70 17.73 5.98
CA ALA A 142 8.39 17.61 5.33
C ALA A 142 7.38 16.82 6.19
N ARG A 143 7.89 15.98 7.10
CA ARG A 143 7.12 15.09 7.99
C ARG A 143 7.42 15.37 9.46
N PRO A 144 6.97 16.51 10.03
CA PRO A 144 7.17 16.80 11.44
C PRO A 144 6.60 15.67 12.32
N PRO A 145 7.31 15.30 13.42
CA PRO A 145 6.84 14.26 14.32
C PRO A 145 5.54 14.66 15.03
N ASN A 146 4.72 13.67 15.37
CA ASN A 146 3.47 13.85 16.08
C ASN A 146 3.69 14.53 17.44
N GLU A 147 2.89 15.57 17.76
CA GLU A 147 2.85 16.20 19.08
C GLU A 147 2.16 15.31 20.10
N GLU A 148 1.10 14.61 19.66
CA GLU A 148 0.33 13.69 20.49
C GLU A 148 0.43 12.26 19.97
N THR A 149 0.61 11.31 20.89
CA THR A 149 0.73 9.89 20.56
C THR A 149 -0.20 9.03 21.41
N PHE A 150 -0.37 7.77 20.97
CA PHE A 150 -1.09 6.73 21.69
C PHE A 150 -0.42 5.37 21.46
N GLY A 151 -0.69 4.43 22.34
CA GLY A 151 -0.32 3.02 22.20
C GLY A 151 -1.41 2.21 21.50
N ASP A 152 -2.08 1.29 22.21
CA ASP A 152 -3.02 0.35 21.56
C ASP A 152 -4.27 1.01 20.98
N ARG A 153 -4.89 1.94 21.72
CA ARG A 153 -6.18 2.55 21.32
C ARG A 153 -6.32 3.97 21.85
N ARG A 154 -7.02 4.79 21.06
CA ARG A 154 -7.40 6.14 21.46
C ARG A 154 -8.71 6.56 20.79
N THR A 155 -9.60 7.20 21.53
CA THR A 155 -10.75 7.92 20.98
C THR A 155 -10.44 9.40 21.02
N LEU A 156 -10.65 10.09 19.89
CA LEU A 156 -10.59 11.54 19.77
C LEU A 156 -12.02 12.07 19.71
N GLU A 157 -12.27 13.16 20.45
CA GLU A 157 -13.49 13.94 20.38
C GLU A 157 -13.08 15.38 19.98
N ILE A 158 -13.32 15.74 18.71
CA ILE A 158 -12.89 17.02 18.14
C ILE A 158 -14.07 17.68 17.45
N GLY A 159 -14.47 18.85 17.96
CA GLY A 159 -15.57 19.63 17.38
C GLY A 159 -16.89 18.87 17.26
N GLY A 160 -17.15 17.95 18.20
CA GLY A 160 -18.35 17.12 18.24
C GLY A 160 -18.29 15.86 17.38
N GLU A 161 -17.14 15.57 16.78
CA GLU A 161 -16.91 14.36 15.94
C GLU A 161 -16.04 13.34 16.67
N ARG A 162 -16.42 12.07 16.56
CA ARG A 162 -15.69 10.95 17.16
C ARG A 162 -14.82 10.23 16.14
N ILE A 163 -13.56 10.00 16.50
CA ILE A 163 -12.60 9.23 15.71
C ILE A 163 -11.94 8.20 16.63
N ASP A 164 -12.09 6.93 16.33
CA ASP A 164 -11.48 5.83 17.08
C ASP A 164 -10.19 5.37 16.33
N LEU A 165 -9.07 5.43 17.03
CA LEU A 165 -7.76 4.97 16.56
C LEU A 165 -7.42 3.64 17.22
N ALA A 166 -6.92 2.67 16.43
CA ALA A 166 -6.52 1.38 16.96
C ALA A 166 -5.26 0.85 16.27
N TYR A 167 -4.31 0.37 17.07
CA TYR A 167 -3.13 -0.34 16.63
C TYR A 167 -3.26 -1.83 16.95
N TYR A 168 -2.97 -2.69 15.99
CA TYR A 168 -3.08 -4.15 16.10
C TYR A 168 -1.73 -4.86 15.97
N GLY A 169 -0.63 -4.14 16.05
CA GLY A 169 0.71 -4.65 15.79
C GLY A 169 1.20 -4.28 14.39
N PRO A 170 2.48 -4.58 14.09
CA PRO A 170 3.06 -4.39 12.77
C PRO A 170 2.22 -5.08 11.69
N ASN A 171 2.16 -4.47 10.50
CA ASN A 171 1.52 -5.03 9.33
C ASN A 171 2.22 -4.46 8.06
N HIS A 172 1.54 -3.65 7.20
CA HIS A 172 2.20 -2.96 6.10
C HIS A 172 3.48 -2.23 6.56
N SER A 173 3.39 -1.53 7.69
CA SER A 173 4.53 -0.90 8.37
C SER A 173 4.46 -1.17 9.88
N PRO A 174 5.54 -0.90 10.65
CA PRO A 174 5.56 -1.15 12.09
C PRO A 174 4.54 -0.35 12.89
N ASP A 175 3.98 0.72 12.31
CA ASP A 175 3.20 1.76 12.97
C ASP A 175 1.82 2.00 12.37
N ASN A 176 1.42 1.22 11.34
CA ASN A 176 0.17 1.45 10.62
C ASN A 176 -1.06 1.15 11.50
N ILE A 177 -2.01 2.08 11.52
CA ILE A 177 -3.20 2.05 12.38
C ILE A 177 -4.50 1.94 11.60
N VAL A 178 -5.54 1.46 12.27
CA VAL A 178 -6.93 1.62 11.85
C VAL A 178 -7.47 2.95 12.38
N ILE A 179 -8.10 3.72 11.49
CA ILE A 179 -8.85 4.94 11.82
C ILE A 179 -10.32 4.67 11.53
N HIS A 180 -11.14 4.56 12.57
CA HIS A 180 -12.58 4.31 12.44
C HIS A 180 -13.36 5.57 12.78
N LEU A 181 -14.30 5.93 11.90
CA LEU A 181 -15.18 7.08 12.03
C LEU A 181 -16.63 6.59 12.16
N PRO A 182 -17.06 6.18 13.38
CA PRO A 182 -18.32 5.48 13.58
C PRO A 182 -19.54 6.29 13.17
N ASP A 183 -19.52 7.61 13.41
CA ASP A 183 -20.63 8.51 13.07
C ASP A 183 -20.74 8.79 11.56
N HIS A 184 -19.77 8.32 10.78
CA HIS A 184 -19.67 8.48 9.32
C HIS A 184 -19.69 7.14 8.57
N ASP A 185 -19.99 6.04 9.26
CA ASP A 185 -19.96 4.71 8.65
C ASP A 185 -18.67 4.46 7.84
N ALA A 186 -17.51 4.98 8.28
CA ALA A 186 -16.27 4.95 7.52
C ALA A 186 -15.10 4.34 8.31
N LEU A 187 -14.23 3.65 7.59
CA LEU A 187 -12.98 3.09 8.11
C LEU A 187 -11.85 3.39 7.13
N MET A 188 -10.74 3.86 7.65
CA MET A 188 -9.50 4.09 6.91
C MET A 188 -8.43 3.13 7.42
N LEU A 189 -7.85 2.35 6.52
CA LEU A 189 -6.73 1.45 6.77
C LEU A 189 -5.85 1.46 5.51
N ILE A 190 -4.75 2.20 5.64
CA ILE A 190 -3.89 2.54 4.51
C ILE A 190 -2.97 1.37 4.17
N ASP A 191 -2.72 1.16 2.87
CA ASP A 191 -1.75 0.23 2.29
C ASP A 191 -1.97 -1.26 2.58
N ILE A 192 -3.17 -1.61 3.03
CA ILE A 192 -3.58 -3.01 3.17
C ILE A 192 -4.44 -3.43 1.98
N VAL A 193 -5.51 -2.68 1.70
CA VAL A 193 -6.44 -2.99 0.62
C VAL A 193 -6.53 -1.82 -0.34
N ASN A 194 -6.18 -2.06 -1.59
CA ASN A 194 -6.38 -1.14 -2.71
C ASN A 194 -7.67 -1.53 -3.44
N PRO A 195 -8.81 -0.82 -3.24
CA PRO A 195 -10.11 -1.26 -3.73
C PRO A 195 -10.14 -1.51 -5.25
N GLY A 196 -10.37 -2.77 -5.65
CA GLY A 196 -10.37 -3.20 -7.05
C GLY A 196 -9.00 -3.50 -7.65
N TRP A 197 -7.91 -3.43 -6.89
CA TRP A 197 -6.55 -3.67 -7.36
C TRP A 197 -5.85 -4.75 -6.54
N ALA A 198 -4.99 -5.51 -7.20
CA ALA A 198 -3.99 -6.33 -6.51
C ALA A 198 -2.96 -5.41 -5.82
N PRO A 199 -2.40 -5.83 -4.67
CA PRO A 199 -1.37 -5.05 -4.00
C PRO A 199 -0.12 -4.92 -4.88
N VAL A 200 0.51 -3.74 -4.87
CA VAL A 200 1.77 -3.51 -5.56
C VAL A 200 2.89 -4.32 -4.89
N TYR A 201 3.91 -4.70 -5.60
CA TYR A 201 5.09 -5.47 -5.15
C TYR A 201 5.04 -5.96 -3.71
N ILE A 202 5.33 -7.25 -3.48
CA ILE A 202 5.47 -7.85 -2.15
C ILE A 202 4.41 -7.36 -1.15
N ALA A 203 3.12 -7.46 -1.56
CA ALA A 203 1.96 -7.07 -0.74
C ALA A 203 2.01 -5.60 -0.27
N ASN A 204 2.10 -4.65 -1.22
CA ASN A 204 2.27 -3.20 -0.96
C ASN A 204 3.57 -2.86 -0.20
N LEU A 205 4.68 -3.54 -0.49
CA LEU A 205 5.97 -3.34 0.21
C LEU A 205 5.87 -3.62 1.72
N THR A 206 5.04 -4.56 2.11
CA THR A 206 4.73 -4.88 3.50
C THR A 206 5.96 -5.39 4.27
N GLU A 207 6.16 -4.88 5.48
CA GLU A 207 7.25 -5.28 6.37
C GLU A 207 6.90 -6.50 7.24
N ASP A 208 5.63 -6.70 7.62
CA ASP A 208 5.16 -7.83 8.42
C ASP A 208 3.98 -8.53 7.75
N ILE A 209 4.24 -9.68 7.15
CA ILE A 209 3.22 -10.43 6.40
C ILE A 209 2.15 -11.06 7.31
N PRO A 210 2.47 -11.67 8.46
CA PRO A 210 1.43 -12.17 9.35
C PRO A 210 0.41 -11.10 9.73
N GLY A 211 0.87 -9.92 10.15
CA GLY A 211 -0.02 -8.80 10.48
C GLY A 211 -0.78 -8.25 9.27
N TYR A 212 -0.14 -8.23 8.10
CA TYR A 212 -0.83 -7.84 6.85
C TYR A 212 -1.98 -8.79 6.50
N ILE A 213 -1.79 -10.10 6.67
CA ILE A 213 -2.82 -11.12 6.43
C ILE A 213 -4.01 -10.95 7.41
N GLU A 214 -3.72 -10.57 8.66
CA GLU A 214 -4.75 -10.38 9.70
C GLU A 214 -5.50 -9.04 9.59
N ALA A 215 -4.88 -8.00 9.03
CA ALA A 215 -5.40 -6.65 8.99
C ALA A 215 -6.81 -6.52 8.35
N PRO A 216 -7.16 -7.21 7.25
CA PRO A 216 -8.53 -7.20 6.71
C PRO A 216 -9.58 -7.73 7.69
N ALA A 217 -9.26 -8.77 8.47
CA ALA A 217 -10.19 -9.32 9.47
C ALA A 217 -10.42 -8.32 10.60
N ASN A 218 -9.37 -7.62 11.06
CA ASN A 218 -9.46 -6.54 12.04
C ASN A 218 -10.37 -5.40 11.53
N ALA A 219 -10.21 -5.00 10.27
CA ALA A 219 -11.07 -3.98 9.65
C ALA A 219 -12.54 -4.43 9.55
N LEU A 220 -12.78 -5.69 9.16
CA LEU A 220 -14.13 -6.25 9.03
C LEU A 220 -14.86 -6.44 10.37
N ALA A 221 -14.14 -6.44 11.50
CA ALA A 221 -14.75 -6.49 12.82
C ALA A 221 -15.46 -5.21 13.23
N TYR A 222 -15.18 -4.08 12.59
CA TYR A 222 -15.87 -2.81 12.80
C TYR A 222 -17.15 -2.73 11.95
N SER A 223 -18.09 -1.86 12.38
CA SER A 223 -19.26 -1.49 11.59
C SER A 223 -18.93 -0.27 10.73
N TRP A 224 -18.97 -0.41 9.41
CA TRP A 224 -18.73 0.66 8.43
C TRP A 224 -19.29 0.27 7.07
N LYS A 225 -19.47 1.26 6.18
CA LYS A 225 -19.90 1.12 4.79
C LYS A 225 -18.85 1.59 3.79
N HIS A 226 -18.05 2.60 4.18
CA HIS A 226 -17.07 3.25 3.31
C HIS A 226 -15.65 2.89 3.78
N PHE A 227 -14.82 2.47 2.85
CA PHE A 227 -13.43 2.13 3.13
C PHE A 227 -12.48 3.08 2.39
N ILE A 228 -11.45 3.58 3.08
CA ILE A 228 -10.43 4.45 2.53
C ILE A 228 -9.11 3.69 2.59
N GLY A 229 -8.57 3.33 1.41
CA GLY A 229 -7.39 2.45 1.28
C GLY A 229 -6.06 3.16 1.09
N GLY A 230 -6.08 4.48 0.87
CA GLY A 230 -4.88 5.30 0.69
C GLY A 230 -4.37 5.41 -0.73
N HIS A 231 -4.53 4.38 -1.54
CA HIS A 231 -4.07 4.34 -2.93
C HIS A 231 -5.19 4.13 -3.92
N LEU A 232 -4.91 4.60 -5.14
CA LEU A 232 -5.73 4.43 -6.35
C LEU A 232 -7.14 5.05 -6.25
N GLY A 233 -7.86 5.03 -7.35
CA GLY A 233 -8.83 6.07 -7.65
C GLY A 233 -10.17 6.04 -6.94
N ARG A 234 -10.54 5.10 -6.07
CA ARG A 234 -11.88 5.06 -5.49
C ARG A 234 -11.94 4.63 -4.02
N LEU A 235 -13.03 5.00 -3.37
CA LEU A 235 -13.40 4.42 -2.09
C LEU A 235 -13.76 2.93 -2.24
N GLY A 236 -13.51 2.16 -1.19
CA GLY A 236 -13.85 0.75 -1.10
C GLY A 236 -15.13 0.46 -0.34
N THR A 237 -15.50 -0.81 -0.40
CA THR A 237 -16.64 -1.41 0.30
C THR A 237 -16.17 -2.61 1.13
N ARG A 238 -17.07 -3.17 1.94
CA ARG A 238 -16.79 -4.44 2.66
C ARG A 238 -16.45 -5.59 1.70
N ASP A 239 -17.07 -5.60 0.51
CA ASP A 239 -16.80 -6.62 -0.49
C ASP A 239 -15.38 -6.52 -1.04
N ASP A 240 -14.82 -5.30 -1.20
CA ASP A 240 -13.43 -5.11 -1.61
C ASP A 240 -12.46 -5.67 -0.57
N VAL A 241 -12.71 -5.42 0.72
CA VAL A 241 -11.87 -5.94 1.81
C VAL A 241 -11.98 -7.47 1.89
N THR A 242 -13.18 -8.02 1.71
CA THR A 242 -13.41 -9.47 1.69
C THR A 242 -12.74 -10.12 0.48
N LEU A 243 -12.82 -9.50 -0.70
CA LEU A 243 -12.17 -9.97 -1.92
C LEU A 243 -10.65 -9.99 -1.76
N HIS A 244 -10.07 -8.95 -1.16
CA HIS A 244 -8.64 -8.91 -0.86
C HIS A 244 -8.24 -10.02 0.11
N GLN A 245 -9.01 -10.23 1.19
CA GLN A 245 -8.77 -11.32 2.14
C GLN A 245 -8.77 -12.68 1.45
N GLN A 246 -9.73 -12.92 0.54
CA GLN A 246 -9.80 -14.15 -0.25
C GLN A 246 -8.61 -14.29 -1.19
N TYR A 247 -8.19 -13.21 -1.86
CA TYR A 247 -7.03 -13.20 -2.74
C TYR A 247 -5.75 -13.60 -2.00
N ILE A 248 -5.50 -13.06 -0.81
CA ILE A 248 -4.34 -13.42 0.01
C ILE A 248 -4.45 -14.86 0.56
N ALA A 249 -5.65 -15.31 0.90
CA ALA A 249 -5.89 -16.69 1.33
C ALA A 249 -5.59 -17.69 0.20
N ASP A 250 -6.01 -17.39 -1.03
CA ASP A 250 -5.72 -18.22 -2.20
C ASP A 250 -4.21 -18.30 -2.50
N ILE A 251 -3.49 -17.17 -2.39
CA ILE A 251 -2.02 -17.16 -2.49
C ILE A 251 -1.40 -18.05 -1.40
N SER A 252 -1.86 -17.93 -0.16
CA SER A 252 -1.34 -18.70 0.97
C SER A 252 -1.58 -20.21 0.78
N GLU A 253 -2.77 -20.61 0.34
CA GLU A 253 -3.10 -22.00 0.07
C GLU A 253 -2.28 -22.56 -1.09
N SER A 254 -2.18 -21.80 -2.19
CA SER A 254 -1.40 -22.21 -3.36
C SER A 254 0.09 -22.30 -3.05
N SER A 255 0.62 -21.40 -2.23
CA SER A 255 2.01 -21.44 -1.75
C SER A 255 2.30 -22.70 -0.95
N ARG A 256 1.42 -23.11 -0.02
CA ARG A 256 1.58 -24.37 0.74
C ARG A 256 1.61 -25.59 -0.19
N LYS A 257 0.71 -25.64 -1.18
CA LYS A 257 0.68 -26.74 -2.17
C LYS A 257 1.98 -26.78 -2.99
N ALA A 258 2.51 -25.64 -3.39
CA ALA A 258 3.76 -25.56 -4.14
C ALA A 258 4.97 -25.99 -3.29
N ILE A 259 5.01 -25.61 -2.02
CA ILE A 259 6.06 -26.07 -1.08
C ILE A 259 6.01 -27.60 -0.89
N ASP A 260 4.80 -28.16 -0.66
CA ASP A 260 4.63 -29.60 -0.45
C ASP A 260 4.97 -30.43 -1.70
N GLY A 261 4.76 -29.90 -2.88
CA GLY A 261 5.04 -30.56 -4.16
C GLY A 261 6.45 -30.27 -4.72
N ALA A 262 7.29 -29.50 -4.03
CA ALA A 262 8.57 -29.07 -4.57
C ALA A 262 9.58 -30.22 -4.68
N ASP A 263 10.20 -30.38 -5.86
CA ASP A 263 11.37 -31.22 -6.08
C ASP A 263 12.55 -30.37 -6.56
N LEU A 264 13.50 -30.16 -5.66
CA LEU A 264 14.67 -29.33 -5.92
C LEU A 264 15.86 -30.12 -6.49
N THR A 265 15.74 -31.46 -6.66
CA THR A 265 16.83 -32.36 -7.08
C THR A 265 17.50 -31.86 -8.36
N ARG A 266 16.74 -31.53 -9.39
CA ARG A 266 17.28 -31.07 -10.68
C ARG A 266 18.12 -29.79 -10.59
N TYR A 267 17.82 -28.92 -9.61
CA TYR A 267 18.56 -27.67 -9.40
C TYR A 267 19.90 -27.94 -8.74
N PHE A 268 19.95 -28.83 -7.74
CA PHE A 268 21.20 -29.25 -7.11
C PHE A 268 22.07 -30.06 -8.08
N GLU A 269 21.50 -30.91 -8.92
CA GLU A 269 22.23 -31.61 -9.97
C GLU A 269 22.88 -30.65 -10.98
N LYS A 270 22.13 -29.58 -11.37
CA LYS A 270 22.62 -28.60 -12.34
C LYS A 270 23.68 -27.66 -11.76
N TYR A 271 23.47 -27.17 -10.56
CA TYR A 271 24.29 -26.10 -10.00
C TYR A 271 25.36 -26.59 -9.02
N GLY A 272 25.33 -27.86 -8.59
CA GLY A 272 26.35 -28.50 -7.76
C GLY A 272 26.63 -27.73 -6.47
N GLU A 273 27.89 -27.30 -6.31
CA GLU A 273 28.31 -26.55 -5.11
C GLU A 273 27.71 -25.13 -5.00
N ASN A 274 27.13 -24.59 -6.08
CA ASN A 274 26.45 -23.31 -6.04
C ASN A 274 25.02 -23.46 -5.46
N VAL A 275 24.97 -23.71 -4.16
CA VAL A 275 23.72 -23.94 -3.40
C VAL A 275 22.73 -22.80 -3.56
N TRP A 276 23.19 -21.54 -3.62
CA TRP A 276 22.31 -20.39 -3.77
C TRP A 276 21.66 -20.33 -5.16
N ALA A 277 22.36 -20.77 -6.21
CA ALA A 277 21.76 -20.86 -7.53
C ALA A 277 20.70 -21.97 -7.59
N ALA A 278 20.95 -23.12 -6.92
CA ALA A 278 19.98 -24.20 -6.81
C ALA A 278 18.73 -23.74 -6.04
N PHE A 279 18.93 -23.11 -4.90
CA PHE A 279 17.83 -22.57 -4.08
C PHE A 279 17.01 -21.53 -4.83
N ARG A 280 17.67 -20.56 -5.50
CA ARG A 280 17.00 -19.55 -6.30
C ARG A 280 16.12 -20.15 -7.40
N GLY A 281 16.65 -21.10 -8.16
CA GLY A 281 15.89 -21.75 -9.24
C GLY A 281 14.67 -22.51 -8.71
N GLY A 282 14.82 -23.23 -7.59
CA GLY A 282 13.71 -23.94 -6.97
C GLY A 282 12.66 -23.00 -6.40
N LEU A 283 13.07 -21.91 -5.76
CA LEU A 283 12.16 -20.90 -5.22
C LEU A 283 11.36 -20.22 -6.33
N ASP A 284 12.04 -19.80 -7.41
CA ASP A 284 11.37 -19.17 -8.56
C ASP A 284 10.30 -20.11 -9.18
N GLU A 285 10.60 -21.43 -9.26
CA GLU A 285 9.61 -22.41 -9.74
C GLU A 285 8.42 -22.57 -8.79
N MET A 286 8.67 -22.65 -7.46
CA MET A 286 7.59 -22.74 -6.48
C MET A 286 6.69 -21.51 -6.53
N VAL A 287 7.27 -20.30 -6.62
CA VAL A 287 6.54 -19.05 -6.72
C VAL A 287 5.69 -19.01 -7.98
N ALA A 288 6.27 -19.32 -9.15
CA ALA A 288 5.53 -19.35 -10.40
C ALA A 288 4.38 -20.38 -10.37
N THR A 289 4.62 -21.57 -9.79
CA THR A 289 3.61 -22.62 -9.63
C THR A 289 2.46 -22.16 -8.74
N ALA A 290 2.77 -21.48 -7.63
CA ALA A 290 1.77 -20.97 -6.69
C ALA A 290 0.99 -19.79 -7.27
N ALA A 291 1.66 -18.89 -7.99
CA ALA A 291 1.04 -17.69 -8.53
C ALA A 291 0.10 -17.97 -9.71
N ALA A 292 0.43 -18.92 -10.58
CA ALA A 292 -0.30 -19.17 -11.83
C ALA A 292 -1.83 -19.33 -11.65
N PRO A 293 -2.36 -20.21 -10.77
CA PRO A 293 -3.81 -20.35 -10.60
C PRO A 293 -4.47 -19.10 -9.98
N VAL A 294 -3.74 -18.32 -9.20
CA VAL A 294 -4.22 -17.07 -8.61
C VAL A 294 -4.28 -15.98 -9.68
N ILE A 295 -3.27 -15.86 -10.52
CA ILE A 295 -3.27 -14.95 -11.68
C ILE A 295 -4.47 -15.27 -12.58
N GLU A 296 -4.66 -16.55 -12.94
CA GLU A 296 -5.79 -16.97 -13.78
C GLU A 296 -7.15 -16.56 -13.17
N LYS A 297 -7.31 -16.78 -11.86
CA LYS A 297 -8.57 -16.49 -11.15
C LYS A 297 -8.87 -14.99 -11.05
N TYR A 298 -7.85 -14.16 -10.82
CA TYR A 298 -8.04 -12.74 -10.47
C TYR A 298 -7.76 -11.76 -11.60
N THR A 299 -7.16 -12.18 -12.71
CA THR A 299 -7.02 -11.36 -13.91
C THR A 299 -8.40 -10.94 -14.43
N GLY A 300 -8.61 -9.63 -14.59
CA GLY A 300 -9.91 -9.04 -14.96
C GLY A 300 -10.89 -8.86 -13.78
N VAL A 301 -10.58 -9.37 -12.59
CA VAL A 301 -11.32 -9.14 -11.34
C VAL A 301 -10.64 -8.03 -10.53
N LEU A 302 -9.33 -8.21 -10.27
CA LEU A 302 -8.47 -7.19 -9.68
C LEU A 302 -7.54 -6.64 -10.76
N ALA A 303 -7.47 -5.32 -10.86
CA ALA A 303 -6.49 -4.66 -11.73
C ALA A 303 -5.07 -5.06 -11.31
N ALA A 304 -4.16 -5.21 -12.27
CA ALA A 304 -2.76 -5.57 -12.05
C ALA A 304 -2.54 -6.93 -11.33
N ALA A 305 -3.53 -7.84 -11.31
CA ALA A 305 -3.33 -9.18 -10.78
C ALA A 305 -2.26 -9.94 -11.57
N ASP A 306 -2.23 -9.80 -12.88
CA ASP A 306 -1.21 -10.36 -13.78
C ASP A 306 0.15 -9.64 -13.70
N VAL A 307 0.22 -8.50 -13.01
CA VAL A 307 1.45 -7.72 -12.82
C VAL A 307 2.16 -8.09 -11.51
N PHE A 308 1.41 -8.17 -10.41
CA PHE A 308 2.00 -8.19 -9.07
C PHE A 308 1.76 -9.46 -8.25
N THR A 309 0.87 -10.37 -8.70
CA THR A 309 0.57 -11.59 -7.92
C THR A 309 1.82 -12.44 -7.67
N GLU A 310 2.74 -12.54 -8.65
CA GLU A 310 3.96 -13.35 -8.48
C GLU A 310 4.85 -12.79 -7.37
N SER A 311 5.07 -11.47 -7.33
CA SER A 311 5.88 -10.84 -6.28
C SER A 311 5.21 -10.91 -4.90
N THR A 312 3.89 -10.79 -4.84
CA THR A 312 3.12 -10.97 -3.58
C THR A 312 3.18 -12.43 -3.12
N THR A 313 3.08 -13.39 -4.07
CA THR A 313 3.22 -14.83 -3.79
C THR A 313 4.60 -15.15 -3.21
N PHE A 314 5.67 -14.59 -3.77
CA PHE A 314 7.02 -14.74 -3.21
C PHE A 314 7.05 -14.33 -1.74
N TRP A 315 6.54 -13.16 -1.39
CA TRP A 315 6.62 -12.61 -0.05
C TRP A 315 5.76 -13.39 0.97
N VAL A 316 4.54 -13.75 0.57
CA VAL A 316 3.64 -14.60 1.38
C VAL A 316 4.23 -16.00 1.57
N MET A 317 4.81 -16.59 0.52
CA MET A 317 5.46 -17.91 0.60
C MET A 317 6.67 -17.90 1.55
N GLU A 318 7.52 -16.87 1.48
CA GLU A 318 8.67 -16.75 2.37
C GLU A 318 8.22 -16.57 3.83
N SER A 319 7.17 -15.78 4.09
CA SER A 319 6.60 -15.68 5.44
C SER A 319 6.05 -17.03 5.94
N ILE A 320 5.32 -17.79 5.09
CA ILE A 320 4.84 -19.13 5.44
C ILE A 320 6.00 -20.04 5.83
N ARG A 321 7.14 -19.97 5.13
CA ARG A 321 8.31 -20.78 5.42
C ARG A 321 9.08 -20.32 6.66
N LEU A 322 9.30 -19.00 6.78
CA LEU A 322 10.21 -18.44 7.80
C LEU A 322 9.48 -18.08 9.10
N ASP A 323 8.34 -17.42 9.03
CA ASP A 323 7.61 -16.99 10.24
C ASP A 323 6.75 -18.10 10.82
N LEU A 324 6.10 -18.90 9.95
CA LEU A 324 5.22 -19.99 10.38
C LEU A 324 5.93 -21.36 10.42
N GLY A 325 7.18 -21.45 9.96
CA GLY A 325 7.98 -22.68 9.97
C GLY A 325 7.42 -23.80 9.11
N TYR A 326 6.57 -23.50 8.11
CA TYR A 326 5.98 -24.49 7.23
C TYR A 326 7.04 -25.15 6.33
N GLY A 327 7.08 -26.48 6.31
CA GLY A 327 8.11 -27.25 5.59
C GLY A 327 9.47 -27.31 6.32
N SER A 328 9.62 -26.69 7.48
CA SER A 328 10.83 -26.70 8.32
C SER A 328 10.75 -27.78 9.41
N GLN A 329 10.39 -29.01 9.06
CA GLN A 329 10.32 -30.09 10.05
C GLN A 329 11.73 -30.48 10.51
N VAL A 330 11.96 -30.43 11.82
CA VAL A 330 13.13 -31.05 12.43
C VAL A 330 12.98 -32.57 12.25
N HIS A 331 13.79 -33.15 11.38
CA HIS A 331 13.88 -34.60 11.30
C HIS A 331 14.65 -35.07 12.51
N PRO A 332 14.09 -36.02 13.34
CA PRO A 332 14.74 -36.54 14.51
C PRO A 332 15.99 -37.37 14.18
#